data_844bba12b71e4d68d5fa0382ffbad668
#
_entry.id   844bba12b71e4d68d5fa0382ffbad668
#
_cell.length_a   1.000
_cell.length_b   1.000
_cell.length_c   1.000
_cell.angle_alpha   90.00
_cell.angle_beta   90.00
_cell.angle_gamma   90.00
#
_symmetry.space_group_name_H-M   'P 1'
#
loop_
_entity.id
_entity.type
_entity.pdbx_description
1 polymer ?
#
loop_
_entity_poly.entity_id
_entity_poly.type
_entity_poly.pdbx_seq_one_letter_code
_entity_poly.pdbx_strand_id
1 'polypeptide(L)'
;INGLVNDIIEQKKSIDEKESGKQKCLDEIQALQPWLELDVPMNFQGTKNTGFMVGVISGSYTEQDLIRKIESLKEFPKSLYMQIVSADKYQTYVTVSYMKHDLEQVEKALRQLDFSKPPIMVHHIPTASVTKREDRIKEYNLDIENIKAQMEREADYRFEFKKIRDYYKTRADKYKVVGKLLQSKHT
;
A
#
# COMPACT_ATOMS: atom_id res chain seq x y z
N ILE A 1 16.61 -32.84 0.32
CA ILE A 1 17.20 -31.67 -0.39
C ILE A 1 16.10 -30.84 -1.06
N ASN A 2 15.13 -31.46 -1.76
CA ASN A 2 14.05 -30.72 -2.43
C ASN A 2 13.13 -29.99 -1.45
N GLY A 3 12.84 -30.54 -0.26
CA GLY A 3 12.01 -29.88 0.76
C GLY A 3 12.62 -28.56 1.23
N LEU A 4 13.92 -28.60 1.64
CA LEU A 4 14.63 -27.38 2.11
C LEU A 4 14.71 -26.26 1.07
N VAL A 5 14.82 -26.61 -0.23
CA VAL A 5 14.84 -25.60 -1.29
C VAL A 5 13.46 -24.98 -1.45
N ASN A 6 12.40 -25.79 -1.37
CA ASN A 6 11.02 -25.31 -1.45
C ASN A 6 10.70 -24.40 -0.25
N ASP A 7 11.12 -24.77 0.97
CA ASP A 7 10.87 -23.96 2.18
C ASP A 7 11.51 -22.57 2.05
N ILE A 8 12.72 -22.47 1.46
CA ILE A 8 13.37 -21.17 1.24
C ILE A 8 12.62 -20.34 0.20
N ILE A 9 12.18 -20.98 -0.86
CA ILE A 9 11.44 -20.30 -1.94
C ILE A 9 10.13 -19.75 -1.36
N GLU A 10 9.43 -20.53 -0.53
CA GLU A 10 8.21 -20.09 0.14
C GLU A 10 8.47 -18.96 1.14
N GLN A 11 9.53 -19.06 1.95
CA GLN A 11 9.92 -17.99 2.88
C GLN A 11 10.27 -16.71 2.14
N LYS A 12 11.03 -16.79 1.04
CA LYS A 12 11.36 -15.63 0.21
C LYS A 12 10.10 -15.01 -0.39
N LYS A 13 9.21 -15.83 -0.96
CA LYS A 13 7.93 -15.36 -1.50
C LYS A 13 7.09 -14.66 -0.43
N SER A 14 7.05 -15.21 0.78
CA SER A 14 6.35 -14.59 1.90
C SER A 14 6.94 -13.21 2.29
N ILE A 15 8.27 -13.05 2.25
CA ILE A 15 8.92 -11.75 2.46
C ILE A 15 8.50 -10.77 1.35
N ASP A 16 8.59 -11.16 0.09
CA ASP A 16 8.26 -10.31 -1.06
C ASP A 16 6.78 -9.85 -1.00
N GLU A 17 5.86 -10.75 -0.62
CA GLU A 17 4.45 -10.42 -0.42
C GLU A 17 4.24 -9.39 0.71
N LYS A 18 4.97 -9.54 1.83
CA LYS A 18 4.89 -8.61 2.96
C LYS A 18 5.52 -7.25 2.64
N GLU A 19 6.64 -7.23 1.92
CA GLU A 19 7.25 -5.99 1.43
C GLU A 19 6.34 -5.25 0.45
N SER A 20 5.68 -5.97 -0.45
CA SER A 20 4.67 -5.40 -1.35
C SER A 20 3.47 -4.85 -0.58
N GLY A 21 2.97 -5.57 0.43
CA GLY A 21 1.89 -5.11 1.31
C GLY A 21 2.27 -3.85 2.10
N LYS A 22 3.50 -3.79 2.60
CA LYS A 22 4.05 -2.61 3.27
C LYS A 22 4.11 -1.41 2.33
N GLN A 23 4.64 -1.59 1.11
CA GLN A 23 4.71 -0.51 0.11
C GLN A 23 3.31 0.02 -0.20
N LYS A 24 2.33 -0.85 -0.40
CA LYS A 24 0.94 -0.44 -0.61
C LYS A 24 0.39 0.40 0.56
N CYS A 25 0.68 0.02 1.81
CA CYS A 25 0.29 0.82 2.97
C CYS A 25 0.95 2.21 2.96
N LEU A 26 2.23 2.31 2.58
CA LEU A 26 2.95 3.59 2.47
C LEU A 26 2.35 4.48 1.38
N ASP A 27 2.04 3.93 0.21
CA ASP A 27 1.42 4.66 -0.88
C ASP A 27 0.02 5.18 -0.48
N GLU A 28 -0.75 4.36 0.23
CA GLU A 28 -2.06 4.75 0.75
C GLU A 28 -1.95 5.84 1.85
N ILE A 29 -0.95 5.78 2.72
CA ILE A 29 -0.67 6.83 3.71
C ILE A 29 -0.32 8.14 2.99
N GLN A 30 0.54 8.08 1.98
CA GLN A 30 0.90 9.27 1.19
C GLN A 30 -0.32 9.88 0.50
N ALA A 31 -1.20 9.07 -0.06
CA ALA A 31 -2.43 9.54 -0.70
C ALA A 31 -3.44 10.14 0.29
N LEU A 32 -3.36 9.76 1.58
CA LEU A 32 -4.22 10.30 2.64
C LEU A 32 -3.65 11.56 3.31
N GLN A 33 -2.36 11.87 3.12
CA GLN A 33 -1.71 13.04 3.74
C GLN A 33 -2.48 14.36 3.56
N PRO A 34 -2.99 14.69 2.34
CA PRO A 34 -3.72 15.94 2.14
C PRO A 34 -5.07 16.00 2.88
N TRP A 35 -5.57 14.87 3.36
CA TRP A 35 -6.89 14.73 3.99
C TRP A 35 -6.84 14.63 5.50
N LEU A 36 -5.66 14.78 6.14
CA LEU A 36 -5.51 14.57 7.59
C LEU A 36 -6.31 15.56 8.45
N GLU A 37 -6.60 16.74 7.93
CA GLU A 37 -7.42 17.74 8.62
C GLU A 37 -8.93 17.45 8.52
N LEU A 38 -9.32 16.44 7.73
CA LEU A 38 -10.72 16.04 7.60
C LEU A 38 -11.15 15.21 8.81
N ASP A 39 -12.14 15.68 9.54
CA ASP A 39 -12.69 15.08 10.76
C ASP A 39 -13.89 14.15 10.52
N VAL A 40 -14.25 13.94 9.26
CA VAL A 40 -15.32 13.02 8.84
C VAL A 40 -14.78 11.94 7.91
N PRO A 41 -15.46 10.79 7.81
CA PRO A 41 -15.11 9.76 6.82
C PRO A 41 -15.18 10.31 5.39
N MET A 42 -14.20 9.97 4.54
CA MET A 42 -14.20 10.44 3.15
C MET A 42 -15.41 9.95 2.32
N ASN A 43 -16.01 8.84 2.70
CA ASN A 43 -17.21 8.30 2.09
C ASN A 43 -18.52 8.84 2.71
N PHE A 44 -18.45 9.83 3.59
CA PHE A 44 -19.63 10.47 4.14
C PHE A 44 -20.44 11.11 3.01
N GLN A 45 -21.72 10.85 2.95
CA GLN A 45 -22.61 11.32 1.87
C GLN A 45 -23.53 12.47 2.27
N GLY A 46 -23.33 13.00 3.49
CA GLY A 46 -24.17 14.04 4.06
C GLY A 46 -25.34 13.51 4.88
N THR A 47 -26.39 14.30 4.97
CA THR A 47 -27.59 14.02 5.76
C THR A 47 -28.80 13.67 4.87
N LYS A 48 -30.00 13.64 5.44
CA LYS A 48 -31.24 13.43 4.67
C LYS A 48 -31.41 14.46 3.55
N ASN A 49 -31.12 15.74 3.84
CA ASN A 49 -31.39 16.87 2.95
C ASN A 49 -30.13 17.45 2.29
N THR A 50 -28.96 17.24 2.88
CA THR A 50 -27.67 17.74 2.41
C THR A 50 -26.84 16.62 1.81
N GLY A 51 -26.18 16.92 0.69
CA GLY A 51 -25.12 16.08 0.13
C GLY A 51 -23.76 16.56 0.61
N PHE A 52 -22.80 15.64 0.68
CA PHE A 52 -21.40 15.91 0.99
C PHE A 52 -20.51 15.06 0.09
N MET A 53 -19.45 15.65 -0.41
CA MET A 53 -18.44 14.92 -1.18
C MET A 53 -17.06 15.56 -0.95
N VAL A 54 -16.02 14.76 -1.13
CA VAL A 54 -14.64 15.17 -1.12
C VAL A 54 -14.08 15.09 -2.53
N GLY A 55 -13.16 15.97 -2.87
CA GLY A 55 -12.55 15.94 -4.19
C GLY A 55 -11.36 16.86 -4.32
N VAL A 56 -10.79 16.84 -5.50
CA VAL A 56 -9.58 17.56 -5.86
C VAL A 56 -9.87 18.46 -7.03
N ILE A 57 -9.38 19.69 -6.97
CA ILE A 57 -9.45 20.68 -8.05
C ILE A 57 -8.03 20.91 -8.57
N SER A 58 -7.85 20.92 -9.89
CA SER A 58 -6.55 21.20 -10.51
C SER A 58 -6.15 22.65 -10.27
N GLY A 59 -4.94 22.86 -9.80
CA GLY A 59 -4.38 24.16 -9.45
C GLY A 59 -4.37 24.44 -7.94
N SER A 60 -3.50 25.34 -7.54
CA SER A 60 -3.40 25.80 -6.15
C SER A 60 -4.26 27.04 -5.97
N TYR A 61 -5.28 26.94 -5.13
CA TYR A 61 -6.20 28.02 -4.85
C TYR A 61 -6.17 28.40 -3.37
N THR A 62 -6.22 29.71 -3.09
CA THR A 62 -6.61 30.20 -1.77
C THR A 62 -8.13 30.18 -1.63
N GLU A 63 -8.66 30.32 -0.43
CA GLU A 63 -10.11 30.43 -0.21
C GLU A 63 -10.73 31.57 -1.03
N GLN A 64 -10.04 32.71 -1.10
CA GLN A 64 -10.51 33.88 -1.86
C GLN A 64 -10.53 33.61 -3.37
N ASP A 65 -9.51 32.93 -3.89
CA ASP A 65 -9.42 32.57 -5.30
C ASP A 65 -10.50 31.55 -5.68
N LEU A 66 -10.75 30.60 -4.80
CA LEU A 66 -11.79 29.60 -4.99
C LEU A 66 -13.18 30.25 -5.00
N ILE A 67 -13.46 31.16 -4.06
CA ILE A 67 -14.72 31.91 -4.02
C ILE A 67 -14.90 32.71 -5.31
N ARG A 68 -13.91 33.48 -5.76
CA ARG A 68 -13.96 34.25 -7.02
C ARG A 68 -14.20 33.34 -8.23
N LYS A 69 -13.56 32.20 -8.27
CA LYS A 69 -13.73 31.22 -9.35
C LYS A 69 -15.14 30.66 -9.37
N ILE A 70 -15.69 30.35 -8.21
CA ILE A 70 -17.06 29.88 -8.04
C ILE A 70 -18.06 30.96 -8.46
N GLU A 71 -17.89 32.21 -8.01
CA GLU A 71 -18.75 33.34 -8.35
C GLU A 71 -18.73 33.69 -9.85
N SER A 72 -17.64 33.36 -10.54
CA SER A 72 -17.52 33.57 -12.00
C SER A 72 -18.32 32.55 -12.84
N LEU A 73 -18.81 31.47 -12.22
CA LEU A 73 -19.62 30.46 -12.91
C LEU A 73 -21.01 31.01 -13.27
N LYS A 74 -21.45 30.80 -14.50
CA LYS A 74 -22.71 31.34 -15.01
C LYS A 74 -23.97 30.81 -14.32
N GLU A 75 -23.90 29.60 -13.79
CA GLU A 75 -25.00 28.92 -13.08
C GLU A 75 -24.44 28.32 -11.79
N PHE A 76 -24.42 29.10 -10.72
CA PHE A 76 -23.96 28.69 -9.43
C PHE A 76 -25.13 28.40 -8.48
N PRO A 77 -25.27 27.17 -7.95
CA PRO A 77 -26.30 26.88 -6.95
C PRO A 77 -25.94 27.57 -5.64
N LYS A 78 -26.83 28.40 -5.13
CA LYS A 78 -26.64 29.14 -3.86
C LYS A 78 -26.41 28.23 -2.64
N SER A 79 -26.78 26.97 -2.74
CA SER A 79 -26.62 25.96 -1.69
C SER A 79 -25.25 25.29 -1.67
N LEU A 80 -24.40 25.57 -2.68
CA LEU A 80 -23.05 24.98 -2.78
C LEU A 80 -22.10 25.71 -1.83
N TYR A 81 -21.52 24.96 -0.91
CA TYR A 81 -20.47 25.42 -0.03
C TYR A 81 -19.23 24.54 -0.22
N MET A 82 -18.10 25.16 -0.47
CA MET A 82 -16.81 24.49 -0.63
C MET A 82 -15.84 24.99 0.43
N GLN A 83 -15.11 24.04 1.02
CA GLN A 83 -14.07 24.32 1.99
C GLN A 83 -12.77 23.64 1.56
N ILE A 84 -11.66 24.37 1.63
CA ILE A 84 -10.33 23.83 1.38
C ILE A 84 -9.91 23.04 2.61
N VAL A 85 -9.56 21.78 2.40
CA VAL A 85 -8.95 20.92 3.44
C VAL A 85 -7.44 21.17 3.44
N SER A 86 -6.83 21.13 2.26
CA SER A 86 -5.41 21.44 2.07
C SER A 86 -5.15 21.82 0.61
N ALA A 87 -3.99 22.35 0.31
CA ALA A 87 -3.56 22.64 -1.04
C ALA A 87 -2.07 22.35 -1.20
N ASP A 88 -1.71 21.81 -2.35
CA ASP A 88 -0.32 21.69 -2.77
C ASP A 88 -0.05 22.59 -3.99
N LYS A 89 1.12 22.45 -4.60
CA LYS A 89 1.53 23.27 -5.76
C LYS A 89 0.66 23.05 -7.00
N TYR A 90 0.02 21.89 -7.13
CA TYR A 90 -0.66 21.45 -8.34
C TYR A 90 -2.15 21.22 -8.14
N GLN A 91 -2.59 21.01 -6.91
CA GLN A 91 -3.94 20.58 -6.58
C GLN A 91 -4.45 21.23 -5.29
N THR A 92 -5.74 21.46 -5.23
CA THR A 92 -6.46 21.90 -4.03
C THR A 92 -7.46 20.82 -3.64
N TYR A 93 -7.37 20.37 -2.40
CA TYR A 93 -8.21 19.34 -1.81
C TYR A 93 -9.37 19.99 -1.09
N VAL A 94 -10.58 19.64 -1.48
CA VAL A 94 -11.78 20.35 -1.02
C VAL A 94 -12.85 19.39 -0.53
N THR A 95 -13.65 19.90 0.40
CA THR A 95 -14.97 19.33 0.72
C THR A 95 -16.05 20.16 0.07
N VAL A 96 -17.11 19.50 -0.35
CA VAL A 96 -18.26 20.11 -1.01
C VAL A 96 -19.51 19.71 -0.26
N SER A 97 -20.26 20.71 0.22
CA SER A 97 -21.57 20.53 0.86
C SER A 97 -22.63 21.23 0.01
N TYR A 98 -23.79 20.62 -0.16
CA TYR A 98 -24.86 21.15 -1.00
C TYR A 98 -26.24 20.61 -0.57
N MET A 99 -27.31 21.25 -1.01
CA MET A 99 -28.65 20.69 -0.87
C MET A 99 -28.91 19.63 -1.95
N LYS A 100 -29.42 18.48 -1.58
CA LYS A 100 -29.62 17.34 -2.49
C LYS A 100 -30.51 17.64 -3.70
N HIS A 101 -31.44 18.58 -3.58
CA HIS A 101 -32.29 19.01 -4.71
C HIS A 101 -31.52 19.77 -5.79
N ASP A 102 -30.33 20.32 -5.47
CA ASP A 102 -29.50 21.08 -6.42
C ASP A 102 -28.39 20.20 -7.04
N LEU A 103 -28.42 18.89 -6.84
CA LEU A 103 -27.35 17.97 -7.24
C LEU A 103 -26.92 18.14 -8.72
N GLU A 104 -27.87 18.24 -9.63
CA GLU A 104 -27.57 18.40 -11.09
C GLU A 104 -26.81 19.70 -11.39
N GLN A 105 -27.20 20.80 -10.72
CA GLN A 105 -26.52 22.09 -10.88
C GLN A 105 -25.14 22.06 -10.24
N VAL A 106 -25.02 21.44 -9.08
CA VAL A 106 -23.73 21.23 -8.39
C VAL A 106 -22.77 20.40 -9.26
N GLU A 107 -23.22 19.30 -9.84
CA GLU A 107 -22.38 18.49 -10.73
C GLU A 107 -21.90 19.27 -11.96
N LYS A 108 -22.76 20.11 -12.55
CA LYS A 108 -22.37 20.98 -13.67
C LYS A 108 -21.31 22.00 -13.24
N ALA A 109 -21.48 22.63 -12.08
CA ALA A 109 -20.53 23.59 -11.53
C ALA A 109 -19.18 22.92 -11.22
N LEU A 110 -19.20 21.74 -10.60
CA LEU A 110 -17.99 20.97 -10.27
C LEU A 110 -17.20 20.52 -11.52
N ARG A 111 -17.90 20.17 -12.61
CA ARG A 111 -17.24 19.87 -13.90
C ARG A 111 -16.53 21.09 -14.48
N GLN A 112 -17.10 22.29 -14.35
CA GLN A 112 -16.45 23.53 -14.80
C GLN A 112 -15.22 23.91 -13.96
N LEU A 113 -15.12 23.39 -12.73
CA LEU A 113 -14.01 23.58 -11.83
C LEU A 113 -12.91 22.51 -11.97
N ASP A 114 -13.03 21.59 -12.93
CA ASP A 114 -12.15 20.42 -13.07
C ASP A 114 -12.06 19.57 -11.78
N PHE A 115 -13.19 19.47 -11.09
CA PHE A 115 -13.31 18.67 -9.88
C PHE A 115 -13.25 17.18 -10.20
N SER A 116 -12.41 16.47 -9.49
CA SER A 116 -12.26 15.01 -9.59
C SER A 116 -12.36 14.35 -8.22
N LYS A 117 -12.78 13.08 -8.19
CA LYS A 117 -12.76 12.29 -6.96
C LYS A 117 -11.34 11.95 -6.57
N PRO A 118 -11.02 11.86 -5.26
CA PRO A 118 -9.70 11.47 -4.82
C PRO A 118 -9.38 10.02 -5.24
N PRO A 119 -8.11 9.69 -5.47
CA PRO A 119 -7.70 8.35 -5.91
C PRO A 119 -7.93 7.27 -4.85
N ILE A 120 -8.05 7.68 -3.60
CA ILE A 120 -8.34 6.79 -2.46
C ILE A 120 -9.55 7.31 -1.69
N MET A 121 -10.42 6.39 -1.30
CA MET A 121 -11.58 6.65 -0.44
C MET A 121 -11.53 5.72 0.77
N VAL A 122 -11.63 6.28 1.97
CA VAL A 122 -11.63 5.52 3.22
C VAL A 122 -12.94 5.66 3.97
N HIS A 123 -13.35 4.56 4.63
CA HIS A 123 -14.61 4.49 5.38
C HIS A 123 -14.49 5.04 6.82
N HIS A 124 -13.29 5.39 7.24
CA HIS A 124 -13.00 5.98 8.54
C HIS A 124 -12.42 7.38 8.33
N ILE A 125 -12.30 8.13 9.43
CA ILE A 125 -11.57 9.41 9.44
C ILE A 125 -10.14 9.14 8.93
N PRO A 126 -9.59 10.01 8.05
CA PRO A 126 -8.28 9.79 7.44
C PRO A 126 -7.15 9.54 8.45
N THR A 127 -7.11 10.27 9.57
CA THR A 127 -6.13 10.07 10.64
C THR A 127 -6.17 8.66 11.22
N ALA A 128 -7.37 8.15 11.56
CA ALA A 128 -7.55 6.78 12.05
C ALA A 128 -7.16 5.73 10.99
N SER A 129 -7.41 6.04 9.72
CA SER A 129 -7.03 5.19 8.60
C SER A 129 -5.51 5.13 8.40
N VAL A 130 -4.81 6.25 8.63
CA VAL A 130 -3.33 6.29 8.61
C VAL A 130 -2.76 5.48 9.76
N THR A 131 -3.21 5.71 11.00
CA THR A 131 -2.75 4.95 12.18
C THR A 131 -2.88 3.43 11.97
N LYS A 132 -4.02 2.99 11.45
CA LYS A 132 -4.24 1.57 11.15
C LYS A 132 -3.24 1.01 10.14
N ARG A 133 -2.82 1.80 9.14
CA ARG A 133 -1.81 1.40 8.16
C ARG A 133 -0.41 1.40 8.74
N GLU A 134 -0.08 2.35 9.59
CA GLU A 134 1.19 2.38 10.33
C GLU A 134 1.35 1.15 11.23
N ASP A 135 0.30 0.75 11.92
CA ASP A 135 0.31 -0.47 12.73
C ASP A 135 0.48 -1.72 11.87
N ARG A 136 -0.18 -1.77 10.71
CA ARG A 136 0.02 -2.84 9.74
C ARG A 136 1.45 -2.92 9.19
N ILE A 137 2.09 -1.77 8.98
CA ILE A 137 3.50 -1.72 8.58
C ILE A 137 4.40 -2.28 9.67
N LYS A 138 4.12 -1.99 10.95
CA LYS A 138 4.86 -2.57 12.09
C LYS A 138 4.71 -4.09 12.13
N GLU A 139 3.50 -4.62 11.92
CA GLU A 139 3.24 -6.05 11.82
C GLU A 139 4.05 -6.68 10.68
N TYR A 140 4.02 -6.10 9.48
CA TYR A 140 4.80 -6.60 8.35
C TYR A 140 6.31 -6.61 8.62
N ASN A 141 6.84 -5.55 9.25
CA ASN A 141 8.25 -5.50 9.61
C ASN A 141 8.63 -6.61 10.60
N LEU A 142 7.82 -6.83 11.64
CA LEU A 142 8.04 -7.89 12.62
C LEU A 142 7.99 -9.28 11.97
N ASP A 143 7.03 -9.51 11.10
CA ASP A 143 6.92 -10.78 10.37
C ASP A 143 8.13 -11.03 9.48
N ILE A 144 8.61 -10.01 8.75
CA ILE A 144 9.79 -10.09 7.89
C ILE A 144 11.03 -10.41 8.72
N GLU A 145 11.22 -9.77 9.87
CA GLU A 145 12.32 -10.04 10.79
C GLU A 145 12.28 -11.48 11.32
N ASN A 146 11.10 -11.96 11.70
CA ASN A 146 10.92 -13.34 12.17
C ASN A 146 11.26 -14.36 11.08
N ILE A 147 10.82 -14.14 9.84
CA ILE A 147 11.13 -15.03 8.71
C ILE A 147 12.63 -15.01 8.43
N LYS A 148 13.27 -13.84 8.41
CA LYS A 148 14.73 -13.71 8.21
C LYS A 148 15.51 -14.44 9.31
N ALA A 149 15.14 -14.27 10.57
CA ALA A 149 15.76 -14.96 11.69
C ALA A 149 15.58 -16.49 11.62
N GLN A 150 14.45 -16.97 11.09
CA GLN A 150 14.24 -18.39 10.83
C GLN A 150 15.15 -18.88 9.70
N MET A 151 15.25 -18.14 8.59
CA MET A 151 16.13 -18.47 7.47
C MET A 151 17.61 -18.54 7.91
N GLU A 152 18.07 -17.65 8.78
CA GLU A 152 19.43 -17.66 9.31
C GLU A 152 19.70 -18.92 10.14
N ARG A 153 18.81 -19.30 11.05
CA ARG A 153 18.93 -20.54 11.83
C ARG A 153 18.98 -21.78 10.93
N GLU A 154 18.17 -21.80 9.88
CA GLU A 154 18.16 -22.90 8.91
C GLU A 154 19.43 -22.91 8.05
N ALA A 155 20.07 -21.77 7.81
CA ALA A 155 21.34 -21.68 7.08
C ALA A 155 22.49 -22.38 7.82
N ASP A 156 22.55 -22.29 9.14
CA ASP A 156 23.56 -23.01 9.96
C ASP A 156 23.41 -24.53 9.82
N TYR A 157 22.17 -25.03 9.88
CA TYR A 157 21.92 -26.46 9.65
C TYR A 157 22.31 -26.92 8.24
N ARG A 158 22.16 -26.06 7.21
CA ARG A 158 22.55 -26.39 5.83
C ARG A 158 24.05 -26.57 5.67
N PHE A 159 24.84 -25.77 6.37
CA PHE A 159 26.28 -25.89 6.33
C PHE A 159 26.73 -27.24 6.94
N GLU A 160 26.11 -27.66 8.04
CA GLU A 160 26.33 -28.98 8.61
C GLU A 160 25.91 -30.13 7.69
N PHE A 161 24.72 -30.03 7.07
CA PHE A 161 24.27 -31.02 6.10
C PHE A 161 25.16 -31.07 4.85
N LYS A 162 25.69 -29.94 4.40
CA LYS A 162 26.65 -29.91 3.29
C LYS A 162 27.93 -30.65 3.65
N LYS A 163 28.50 -30.42 4.83
CA LYS A 163 29.66 -31.16 5.33
C LYS A 163 29.42 -32.68 5.40
N ILE A 164 28.28 -33.08 5.95
CA ILE A 164 27.87 -34.48 6.04
C ILE A 164 27.75 -35.10 4.65
N ARG A 165 27.05 -34.44 3.73
CA ARG A 165 26.93 -34.91 2.34
C ARG A 165 28.28 -35.07 1.66
N ASP A 166 29.15 -34.10 1.77
CA ASP A 166 30.45 -34.09 1.12
C ASP A 166 31.37 -35.20 1.75
N TYR A 167 31.23 -35.44 3.04
CA TYR A 167 31.89 -36.58 3.71
C TYR A 167 31.43 -37.92 3.14
N TYR A 168 30.12 -38.17 3.06
CA TYR A 168 29.60 -39.42 2.53
C TYR A 168 29.90 -39.61 1.04
N LYS A 169 29.86 -38.54 0.25
CA LYS A 169 30.24 -38.57 -1.18
C LYS A 169 31.72 -38.99 -1.34
N THR A 170 32.61 -38.34 -0.61
CA THR A 170 34.05 -38.68 -0.63
C THR A 170 34.29 -40.12 -0.23
N ARG A 171 33.55 -40.62 0.77
CA ARG A 171 33.67 -42.01 1.24
C ARG A 171 33.15 -43.00 0.19
N ALA A 172 32.02 -42.70 -0.45
CA ALA A 172 31.46 -43.52 -1.54
C ALA A 172 32.41 -43.58 -2.74
N ASP A 173 33.03 -42.47 -3.10
CA ASP A 173 33.99 -42.40 -4.22
C ASP A 173 35.24 -43.23 -3.91
N LYS A 174 35.72 -43.21 -2.66
CA LYS A 174 36.82 -44.10 -2.21
C LYS A 174 36.47 -45.58 -2.35
N TYR A 175 35.26 -45.98 -1.94
CA TYR A 175 34.83 -47.40 -2.11
C TYR A 175 34.68 -47.79 -3.57
N LYS A 176 34.24 -46.90 -4.46
CA LYS A 176 34.18 -47.17 -5.93
C LYS A 176 35.57 -47.37 -6.51
N VAL A 177 36.58 -46.60 -6.08
CA VAL A 177 37.98 -46.76 -6.54
C VAL A 177 38.53 -48.08 -6.06
N VAL A 178 38.36 -48.44 -4.79
CA VAL A 178 38.81 -49.74 -4.21
C VAL A 178 38.12 -50.90 -4.97
N GLY A 179 36.83 -50.83 -5.24
CA GLY A 179 36.12 -51.87 -6.02
C GLY A 179 36.68 -52.04 -7.43
N LYS A 180 37.03 -50.93 -8.12
CA LYS A 180 37.66 -50.98 -9.45
C LYS A 180 39.08 -51.60 -9.40
N LEU A 181 39.87 -51.29 -8.36
CA LEU A 181 41.21 -51.83 -8.17
C LEU A 181 41.18 -53.36 -7.88
N LEU A 182 40.16 -53.83 -7.17
CA LEU A 182 39.99 -55.24 -6.89
C LEU A 182 39.58 -56.01 -8.14
N GLN A 183 38.72 -55.42 -9.00
CA GLN A 183 38.36 -56.02 -10.28
C GLN A 183 39.50 -56.09 -11.29
N SER A 184 40.40 -55.11 -11.30
CA SER A 184 41.58 -55.11 -12.19
C SER A 184 42.68 -56.04 -11.80
N LYS A 185 42.67 -56.64 -10.57
CA LYS A 185 43.62 -57.65 -10.11
C LYS A 185 43.22 -59.10 -10.45
N HIS A 186 42.02 -59.29 -10.99
CA HIS A 186 41.49 -60.62 -11.36
C HIS A 186 41.35 -60.79 -12.89
N THR A 187 41.94 -59.91 -13.67
CA THR A 187 42.12 -60.05 -15.12
C THR A 187 43.59 -60.11 -15.42
#